data_e9f022511af3a75e1153cd8e5d45b374
#
_entry.id   e9f022511af3a75e1153cd8e5d45b374
#
_cell.length_a   1.000
_cell.length_b   1.000
_cell.length_c   1.000
_cell.angle_alpha   90.00
_cell.angle_beta   90.00
_cell.angle_gamma   90.00
#
_symmetry.space_group_name_H-M   'P 1'
#
loop_
_entity.id
_entity.type
_entity.pdbx_description
1 polymer ?
#
loop_
_entity_poly.entity_id
_entity_poly.type
_entity_poly.pdbx_seq_one_letter_code
_entity_poly.pdbx_strand_id
1 'polypeptide(L)'
;MFLWEKTNPESCIGLMHDGILSYIQKCLDLDKFTCYIDLEGYKAPGGGTLPPDVIVTNLKPDIVVIDKNLKTLHIFELTVPGEGRLSIAHTLKSEKYEHFITDIRKYKTTVVPFEVGSQTGFVNRENKERFHLLHKFCKRSIKLSTFKKNVSALSILGSYYIFNNRNIENWEQPEYISAPMTNM
;
A
#
# COMPACT_ATOMS: atom_id res chain seq x y z
N MET A 1 -1.96 -10.72 -24.56
CA MET A 1 -1.85 -11.78 -23.55
C MET A 1 -0.39 -11.75 -23.10
N PHE A 2 -0.09 -11.06 -21.99
CA PHE A 2 1.28 -10.90 -21.54
C PHE A 2 1.68 -12.17 -20.77
N LEU A 3 2.76 -12.82 -21.21
CA LEU A 3 3.34 -14.02 -20.62
C LEU A 3 3.99 -13.68 -19.25
N TRP A 4 3.20 -13.67 -18.20
CA TRP A 4 3.65 -13.49 -16.82
C TRP A 4 4.07 -14.81 -16.13
N GLU A 5 4.07 -15.93 -16.87
CA GLU A 5 4.11 -17.28 -16.29
C GLU A 5 5.51 -17.87 -16.03
N LYS A 6 6.62 -17.19 -16.35
CA LYS A 6 7.96 -17.78 -16.23
C LYS A 6 8.91 -17.17 -15.20
N THR A 7 8.59 -16.04 -14.61
CA THR A 7 9.33 -15.50 -13.46
C THR A 7 8.44 -15.64 -12.24
N ASN A 8 9.00 -16.01 -11.08
CA ASN A 8 8.21 -16.16 -9.85
C ASN A 8 7.32 -14.91 -9.66
N PRO A 9 6.01 -14.98 -10.01
CA PRO A 9 5.18 -13.77 -10.09
C PRO A 9 5.01 -13.09 -8.74
N GLU A 10 5.15 -13.83 -7.64
CA GLU A 10 5.02 -13.32 -6.29
C GLU A 10 6.15 -12.37 -5.91
N SER A 11 7.39 -12.63 -6.36
CA SER A 11 8.52 -11.75 -6.06
C SER A 11 8.44 -10.42 -6.82
N CYS A 12 7.88 -10.44 -8.02
CA CYS A 12 7.80 -9.26 -8.89
C CYS A 12 6.69 -8.29 -8.47
N ILE A 13 5.52 -8.82 -8.10
CA ILE A 13 4.40 -8.01 -7.60
C ILE A 13 4.76 -7.41 -6.24
N GLY A 14 5.43 -8.18 -5.38
CA GLY A 14 5.96 -7.72 -4.10
C GLY A 14 6.86 -6.49 -4.26
N LEU A 15 7.73 -6.46 -5.27
CA LEU A 15 8.64 -5.35 -5.50
C LEU A 15 7.93 -4.00 -5.69
N MET A 16 6.90 -3.94 -6.55
CA MET A 16 6.13 -2.70 -6.76
C MET A 16 5.33 -2.32 -5.53
N HIS A 17 4.67 -3.30 -4.94
CA HIS A 17 3.84 -3.13 -3.76
C HIS A 17 4.67 -2.59 -2.60
N ASP A 18 5.77 -3.24 -2.26
CA ASP A 18 6.64 -2.86 -1.15
C ASP A 18 7.35 -1.53 -1.38
N GLY A 19 7.72 -1.23 -2.63
CA GLY A 19 8.25 0.08 -3.02
C GLY A 19 7.26 1.22 -2.75
N ILE A 20 5.99 1.03 -3.10
CA ILE A 20 4.93 2.00 -2.81
C ILE A 20 4.67 2.10 -1.30
N LEU A 21 4.58 0.98 -0.59
CA LEU A 21 4.40 0.97 0.88
C LEU A 21 5.55 1.68 1.58
N SER A 22 6.79 1.43 1.17
CA SER A 22 7.99 2.09 1.71
C SER A 22 7.96 3.61 1.50
N TYR A 23 7.50 4.08 0.35
CA TYR A 23 7.31 5.50 0.11
C TYR A 23 6.20 6.09 1.00
N ILE A 24 5.04 5.43 1.08
CA ILE A 24 3.92 5.87 1.92
C ILE A 24 4.37 5.97 3.37
N GLN A 25 5.11 4.98 3.88
CA GLN A 25 5.65 4.97 5.23
C GLN A 25 6.49 6.23 5.54
N LYS A 26 7.36 6.64 4.62
CA LYS A 26 8.18 7.85 4.77
C LYS A 26 7.34 9.14 4.80
N CYS A 27 6.17 9.11 4.15
CA CYS A 27 5.24 10.23 4.13
C CYS A 27 4.40 10.34 5.40
N LEU A 28 4.10 9.23 6.10
CA LEU A 28 3.22 9.22 7.27
C LEU A 28 3.79 10.05 8.42
N ASP A 29 2.88 10.70 9.17
CA ASP A 29 3.19 11.50 10.37
C ASP A 29 3.16 10.57 11.60
N LEU A 30 4.29 9.91 11.84
CA LEU A 30 4.44 8.94 12.93
C LEU A 30 4.49 9.58 14.32
N ASP A 31 4.71 10.91 14.39
CA ASP A 31 4.65 11.65 15.66
C ASP A 31 3.20 11.85 16.12
N LYS A 32 2.28 11.95 15.15
CA LYS A 32 0.87 12.21 15.41
C LYS A 32 0.01 10.95 15.45
N PHE A 33 0.33 9.96 14.63
CA PHE A 33 -0.48 8.75 14.47
C PHE A 33 0.32 7.50 14.81
N THR A 34 -0.36 6.49 15.37
CA THR A 34 0.24 5.16 15.52
C THR A 34 0.01 4.39 14.23
N CYS A 35 1.09 4.07 13.52
CA CYS A 35 1.02 3.39 12.23
C CYS A 35 1.70 2.03 12.29
N TYR A 36 1.07 1.03 11.67
CA TYR A 36 1.64 -0.28 11.41
C TYR A 36 1.57 -0.54 9.91
N ILE A 37 2.62 -1.10 9.35
CA ILE A 37 2.75 -1.33 7.91
C ILE A 37 3.31 -2.72 7.72
N ASP A 38 2.86 -3.45 6.71
CA ASP A 38 3.38 -4.79 6.41
C ASP A 38 4.77 -4.72 5.73
N LEU A 39 5.66 -4.01 6.41
CA LEU A 39 7.08 -3.90 6.10
C LEU A 39 7.91 -4.28 7.33
N GLU A 40 9.15 -4.71 7.11
CA GLU A 40 10.08 -5.00 8.19
C GLU A 40 10.32 -3.74 9.06
N GLY A 41 10.32 -3.91 10.39
CA GLY A 41 10.49 -2.80 11.34
C GLY A 41 9.23 -2.00 11.68
N TYR A 42 8.10 -2.24 10.98
CA TYR A 42 6.85 -1.50 11.20
C TYR A 42 5.67 -2.38 11.64
N LYS A 43 5.94 -3.63 11.95
CA LYS A 43 4.91 -4.56 12.41
C LYS A 43 4.56 -4.34 13.88
N ALA A 44 3.34 -4.66 14.25
CA ALA A 44 2.90 -4.67 15.63
C ALA A 44 3.68 -5.71 16.46
N PRO A 45 3.71 -5.56 17.80
CA PRO A 45 4.27 -6.59 18.67
C PRO A 45 3.64 -7.97 18.36
N GLY A 46 4.49 -8.99 18.21
CA GLY A 46 4.07 -10.33 17.79
C GLY A 46 4.16 -10.60 16.29
N GLY A 47 4.68 -9.63 15.49
CA GLY A 47 4.97 -9.81 14.07
C GLY A 47 3.77 -9.65 13.13
N GLY A 48 2.56 -9.39 13.65
CA GLY A 48 1.38 -9.07 12.86
C GLY A 48 1.33 -7.60 12.44
N THR A 49 0.48 -7.27 11.47
CA THR A 49 0.26 -5.88 11.07
C THR A 49 -0.73 -5.16 11.99
N LEU A 50 -1.57 -5.89 12.71
CA LEU A 50 -2.49 -5.33 13.69
C LEU A 50 -2.02 -5.62 15.12
N PRO A 51 -2.15 -4.63 16.03
CA PRO A 51 -1.82 -4.83 17.45
C PRO A 51 -2.74 -5.89 18.06
N PRO A 52 -2.21 -6.84 18.85
CA PRO A 52 -3.00 -7.90 19.48
C PRO A 52 -4.09 -7.38 20.43
N ASP A 53 -3.90 -6.18 21.01
CA ASP A 53 -4.90 -5.53 21.87
C ASP A 53 -6.05 -4.87 21.08
N VAL A 54 -5.95 -4.79 19.78
CA VAL A 54 -7.01 -4.33 18.87
C VAL A 54 -7.78 -5.53 18.35
N ILE A 55 -7.08 -6.51 17.80
CA ILE A 55 -7.66 -7.77 17.33
C ILE A 55 -6.56 -8.82 17.13
N VAL A 56 -6.87 -10.09 17.43
CA VAL A 56 -6.02 -11.23 17.10
C VAL A 56 -6.50 -11.81 15.76
N THR A 57 -5.65 -11.76 14.75
CA THR A 57 -6.00 -12.20 13.40
C THR A 57 -4.77 -12.65 12.61
N ASN A 58 -4.99 -13.54 11.65
CA ASN A 58 -3.99 -13.93 10.66
C ASN A 58 -3.99 -13.03 9.42
N LEU A 59 -4.95 -12.09 9.32
CA LEU A 59 -4.97 -11.11 8.24
C LEU A 59 -3.82 -10.13 8.42
N LYS A 60 -3.20 -9.76 7.30
CA LYS A 60 -2.07 -8.83 7.24
C LYS A 60 -2.48 -7.62 6.37
N PRO A 61 -3.11 -6.60 6.96
CA PRO A 61 -3.37 -5.37 6.24
C PRO A 61 -2.07 -4.66 5.87
N ASP A 62 -2.04 -4.05 4.71
CA ASP A 62 -0.83 -3.39 4.22
C ASP A 62 -0.45 -2.18 5.08
N ILE A 63 -1.45 -1.35 5.47
CA ILE A 63 -1.24 -0.19 6.34
C ILE A 63 -2.38 -0.08 7.34
N VAL A 64 -2.05 0.11 8.61
CA VAL A 64 -3.02 0.44 9.68
C VAL A 64 -2.63 1.76 10.30
N VAL A 65 -3.55 2.71 10.35
CA VAL A 65 -3.36 4.02 10.98
C VAL A 65 -4.37 4.18 12.10
N ILE A 66 -3.90 4.44 13.31
CA ILE A 66 -4.72 4.65 14.51
C ILE A 66 -4.59 6.11 14.94
N ASP A 67 -5.71 6.82 14.93
CA ASP A 67 -5.86 8.10 15.60
C ASP A 67 -6.45 7.88 16.99
N LYS A 68 -5.61 7.95 18.02
CA LYS A 68 -6.02 7.73 19.41
C LYS A 68 -6.94 8.84 19.93
N ASN A 69 -6.81 10.08 19.40
CA ASN A 69 -7.60 11.22 19.83
C ASN A 69 -9.05 11.09 19.34
N LEU A 70 -9.21 10.70 18.08
CA LEU A 70 -10.53 10.51 17.46
C LEU A 70 -11.09 9.11 17.67
N LYS A 71 -10.32 8.19 18.25
CA LYS A 71 -10.66 6.76 18.40
C LYS A 71 -11.05 6.14 17.07
N THR A 72 -10.31 6.46 16.00
CA THR A 72 -10.52 5.88 14.68
C THR A 72 -9.36 4.98 14.29
N LEU A 73 -9.67 3.94 13.54
CA LEU A 73 -8.70 3.01 12.95
C LEU A 73 -8.99 2.91 11.45
N HIS A 74 -7.99 3.17 10.65
CA HIS A 74 -8.08 3.08 9.19
C HIS A 74 -7.15 1.98 8.69
N ILE A 75 -7.71 1.04 7.93
CA ILE A 75 -6.99 -0.02 7.26
C ILE A 75 -6.91 0.34 5.77
N PHE A 76 -5.72 0.55 5.27
CA PHE A 76 -5.49 0.81 3.85
C PHE A 76 -4.89 -0.44 3.20
N GLU A 77 -5.51 -0.88 2.11
CA GLU A 77 -5.11 -2.05 1.33
C GLU A 77 -4.67 -1.61 -0.06
N LEU A 78 -3.39 -1.70 -0.32
CA LEU A 78 -2.81 -1.38 -1.61
C LEU A 78 -2.95 -2.57 -2.57
N THR A 79 -3.30 -2.27 -3.80
CA THR A 79 -3.23 -3.23 -4.89
C THR A 79 -2.66 -2.55 -6.13
N VAL A 80 -1.77 -3.25 -6.84
CA VAL A 80 -1.14 -2.73 -8.07
C VAL A 80 -1.51 -3.64 -9.25
N PRO A 81 -2.79 -3.65 -9.68
CA PRO A 81 -3.27 -4.49 -10.75
C PRO A 81 -3.00 -3.87 -12.12
N GLY A 82 -3.10 -4.68 -13.18
CA GLY A 82 -3.25 -4.13 -14.53
C GLY A 82 -4.54 -3.31 -14.64
N GLU A 83 -4.54 -2.28 -15.49
CA GLU A 83 -5.63 -1.29 -15.59
C GLU A 83 -7.01 -1.92 -15.81
N GLY A 84 -7.09 -2.98 -16.61
CA GLY A 84 -8.36 -3.70 -16.85
C GLY A 84 -8.90 -4.50 -15.66
N ARG A 85 -8.16 -4.59 -14.55
CA ARG A 85 -8.53 -5.36 -13.35
C ARG A 85 -8.74 -4.50 -12.10
N LEU A 86 -8.69 -3.17 -12.22
CA LEU A 86 -8.82 -2.25 -11.08
C LEU A 86 -10.11 -2.48 -10.28
N SER A 87 -11.25 -2.58 -10.94
CA SER A 87 -12.55 -2.81 -10.27
C SER A 87 -12.64 -4.18 -9.60
N ILE A 88 -12.13 -5.22 -10.26
CA ILE A 88 -12.11 -6.58 -9.71
C ILE A 88 -11.24 -6.63 -8.46
N ALA A 89 -10.04 -6.06 -8.52
CA ALA A 89 -9.12 -5.99 -7.38
C ALA A 89 -9.75 -5.26 -6.19
N HIS A 90 -10.48 -4.16 -6.47
CA HIS A 90 -11.22 -3.41 -5.46
C HIS A 90 -12.26 -4.28 -4.73
N THR A 91 -13.13 -4.97 -5.49
CA THR A 91 -14.18 -5.82 -4.92
C THR A 91 -13.57 -6.91 -4.02
N LEU A 92 -12.57 -7.63 -4.52
CA LEU A 92 -11.90 -8.70 -3.76
C LEU A 92 -11.30 -8.21 -2.44
N LYS A 93 -10.66 -7.02 -2.44
CA LYS A 93 -10.09 -6.44 -1.22
C LYS A 93 -11.17 -5.94 -0.25
N SER A 94 -12.26 -5.38 -0.77
CA SER A 94 -13.40 -4.94 0.07
C SER A 94 -14.05 -6.11 0.78
N GLU A 95 -14.36 -7.20 0.07
CA GLU A 95 -14.98 -8.42 0.61
C GLU A 95 -14.08 -9.10 1.66
N LYS A 96 -12.76 -9.14 1.41
CA LYS A 96 -11.77 -9.75 2.33
C LYS A 96 -11.87 -9.19 3.75
N TYR A 97 -12.17 -7.89 3.88
CA TYR A 97 -12.16 -7.19 5.18
C TYR A 97 -13.56 -6.84 5.71
N GLU A 98 -14.64 -7.20 5.03
CA GLU A 98 -16.00 -6.84 5.44
C GLU A 98 -16.35 -7.37 6.85
N HIS A 99 -16.06 -8.64 7.11
CA HIS A 99 -16.30 -9.26 8.42
C HIS A 99 -15.37 -8.71 9.51
N PHE A 100 -14.24 -8.18 9.12
CA PHE A 100 -13.19 -7.71 10.02
C PHE A 100 -13.57 -6.44 10.77
N ILE A 101 -14.35 -5.58 10.12
CA ILE A 101 -14.78 -4.30 10.70
C ILE A 101 -15.64 -4.51 11.93
N THR A 102 -16.46 -5.58 11.95
CA THR A 102 -17.38 -5.89 13.05
C THR A 102 -16.67 -6.37 14.30
N ASP A 103 -15.49 -6.94 14.16
CA ASP A 103 -14.74 -7.54 15.27
C ASP A 103 -13.91 -6.52 16.04
N ILE A 104 -13.56 -5.38 15.41
CA ILE A 104 -12.80 -4.32 16.06
C ILE A 104 -13.73 -3.35 16.77
N ARG A 105 -14.00 -3.58 18.06
CA ARG A 105 -14.95 -2.77 18.87
C ARG A 105 -14.35 -1.53 19.51
N LYS A 106 -13.03 -1.49 19.67
CA LYS A 106 -12.31 -0.42 20.38
C LYS A 106 -12.26 0.90 19.60
N TYR A 107 -12.31 0.83 18.27
CA TYR A 107 -12.17 1.95 17.36
C TYR A 107 -13.30 1.99 16.33
N LYS A 108 -13.65 3.21 15.88
CA LYS A 108 -14.44 3.34 14.66
C LYS A 108 -13.56 2.96 13.47
N THR A 109 -13.76 1.76 12.96
CA THR A 109 -12.90 1.17 11.92
C THR A 109 -13.42 1.46 10.52
N THR A 110 -12.52 1.76 9.61
CA THR A 110 -12.79 1.95 8.18
C THR A 110 -11.76 1.18 7.37
N VAL A 111 -12.20 0.38 6.42
CA VAL A 111 -11.33 -0.27 5.42
C VAL A 111 -11.35 0.54 4.14
N VAL A 112 -10.19 0.78 3.59
CA VAL A 112 -9.95 1.67 2.45
C VAL A 112 -9.05 0.94 1.43
N PRO A 113 -9.62 0.08 0.57
CA PRO A 113 -8.86 -0.44 -0.55
C PRO A 113 -8.49 0.69 -1.49
N PHE A 114 -7.26 0.73 -1.98
CA PHE A 114 -6.84 1.69 -2.99
C PHE A 114 -5.93 1.02 -4.03
N GLU A 115 -6.22 1.30 -5.28
CA GLU A 115 -5.60 0.66 -6.42
C GLU A 115 -4.77 1.67 -7.20
N VAL A 116 -3.59 1.23 -7.64
CA VAL A 116 -2.71 1.98 -8.54
C VAL A 116 -2.44 1.13 -9.76
N GLY A 117 -2.80 1.62 -10.95
CA GLY A 117 -2.57 0.89 -12.19
C GLY A 117 -1.09 0.62 -12.43
N SER A 118 -0.74 -0.63 -12.73
CA SER A 118 0.65 -1.06 -12.85
C SER A 118 1.39 -0.48 -14.06
N GLN A 119 0.68 -0.13 -15.13
CA GLN A 119 1.28 0.32 -16.40
C GLN A 119 1.31 1.84 -16.52
N THR A 120 0.26 2.51 -16.07
CA THR A 120 0.12 3.97 -16.23
C THR A 120 0.18 4.73 -14.91
N GLY A 121 0.22 4.02 -13.77
CA GLY A 121 0.05 4.63 -12.46
C GLY A 121 -1.34 5.25 -12.27
N PHE A 122 -2.30 4.82 -13.10
CA PHE A 122 -3.65 5.39 -13.12
C PHE A 122 -4.35 5.18 -11.79
N VAL A 123 -4.95 6.26 -11.30
CA VAL A 123 -5.80 6.27 -10.13
C VAL A 123 -7.18 6.71 -10.60
N ASN A 124 -8.16 5.81 -10.60
CA ASN A 124 -9.51 6.11 -11.02
C ASN A 124 -10.15 7.20 -10.12
N ARG A 125 -11.33 7.73 -10.56
CA ARG A 125 -12.01 8.80 -9.83
C ARG A 125 -12.38 8.41 -8.40
N GLU A 126 -12.78 7.17 -8.17
CA GLU A 126 -13.18 6.66 -6.86
C GLU A 126 -11.98 6.54 -5.91
N ASN A 127 -10.82 6.16 -6.41
CA ASN A 127 -9.58 6.15 -5.64
C ASN A 127 -9.08 7.54 -5.24
N LYS A 128 -9.53 8.59 -5.93
CA LYS A 128 -9.11 9.96 -5.60
C LYS A 128 -9.44 10.34 -4.15
N GLU A 129 -10.60 9.98 -3.67
CA GLU A 129 -11.02 10.25 -2.29
C GLU A 129 -10.23 9.41 -1.28
N ARG A 130 -9.91 8.16 -1.63
CA ARG A 130 -9.12 7.25 -0.81
C ARG A 130 -7.68 7.73 -0.65
N PHE A 131 -7.07 8.21 -1.74
CA PHE A 131 -5.77 8.88 -1.69
C PHE A 131 -5.79 10.15 -0.85
N HIS A 132 -6.87 10.93 -0.91
CA HIS A 132 -7.05 12.09 -0.05
C HIS A 132 -7.14 11.70 1.42
N LEU A 133 -7.86 10.61 1.73
CA LEU A 133 -7.97 10.11 3.08
C LEU A 133 -6.61 9.63 3.62
N LEU A 134 -5.86 8.83 2.85
CA LEU A 134 -4.51 8.40 3.25
C LEU A 134 -3.58 9.60 3.44
N HIS A 135 -3.64 10.59 2.54
CA HIS A 135 -2.81 11.79 2.63
C HIS A 135 -3.08 12.63 3.90
N LYS A 136 -4.27 12.57 4.50
CA LYS A 136 -4.56 13.27 5.78
C LYS A 136 -3.67 12.78 6.92
N PHE A 137 -3.13 11.58 6.82
CA PHE A 137 -2.22 10.98 7.79
C PHE A 137 -0.75 11.22 7.48
N CYS A 138 -0.44 11.91 6.36
CA CYS A 138 0.91 12.28 5.99
C CYS A 138 1.36 13.57 6.70
N LYS A 139 2.67 13.76 6.77
CA LYS A 139 3.32 15.00 7.23
C LYS A 139 2.81 16.19 6.43
N ARG A 140 2.57 17.32 7.09
CA ARG A 140 2.06 18.57 6.45
C ARG A 140 2.94 19.10 5.32
N SER A 141 4.23 18.80 5.35
CA SER A 141 5.19 19.17 4.28
C SER A 141 4.96 18.44 2.96
N ILE A 142 4.25 17.32 2.97
CA ILE A 142 3.99 16.52 1.77
C ILE A 142 2.75 17.05 1.07
N LYS A 143 2.92 17.61 -0.13
CA LYS A 143 1.78 18.03 -0.97
C LYS A 143 1.08 16.81 -1.56
N LEU A 144 -0.26 16.82 -1.62
CA LEU A 144 -1.05 15.74 -2.21
C LEU A 144 -0.67 15.44 -3.66
N SER A 145 -0.38 16.48 -4.45
CA SER A 145 0.05 16.32 -5.85
C SER A 145 1.37 15.57 -5.96
N THR A 146 2.34 15.90 -5.10
CA THR A 146 3.63 15.21 -5.00
C THR A 146 3.44 13.77 -4.53
N PHE A 147 2.61 13.55 -3.51
CA PHE A 147 2.30 12.22 -3.02
C PHE A 147 1.75 11.32 -4.14
N LYS A 148 0.73 11.80 -4.86
CA LYS A 148 0.13 11.06 -5.99
C LYS A 148 1.13 10.80 -7.11
N LYS A 149 1.88 11.83 -7.52
CA LYS A 149 2.90 11.72 -8.58
C LYS A 149 3.91 10.62 -8.25
N ASN A 150 4.40 10.59 -7.02
CA ASN A 150 5.43 9.63 -6.62
C ASN A 150 4.89 8.21 -6.52
N VAL A 151 3.67 8.00 -5.99
CA VAL A 151 3.02 6.69 -5.98
C VAL A 151 2.83 6.17 -7.41
N SER A 152 2.33 7.00 -8.33
CA SER A 152 2.18 6.62 -9.74
C SER A 152 3.52 6.32 -10.41
N ALA A 153 4.54 7.14 -10.15
CA ALA A 153 5.88 6.94 -10.71
C ALA A 153 6.50 5.62 -10.24
N LEU A 154 6.36 5.27 -8.96
CA LEU A 154 6.85 4.00 -8.43
C LEU A 154 6.17 2.79 -9.06
N SER A 155 4.87 2.88 -9.32
CA SER A 155 4.12 1.83 -10.01
C SER A 155 4.64 1.61 -11.44
N ILE A 156 4.82 2.70 -12.19
CA ILE A 156 5.32 2.65 -13.58
C ILE A 156 6.77 2.14 -13.62
N LEU A 157 7.64 2.69 -12.77
CA LEU A 157 9.05 2.28 -12.71
C LEU A 157 9.21 0.82 -12.32
N GLY A 158 8.43 0.35 -11.33
CA GLY A 158 8.43 -1.04 -10.93
C GLY A 158 7.99 -1.97 -12.07
N SER A 159 6.93 -1.61 -12.79
CA SER A 159 6.47 -2.37 -13.96
C SER A 159 7.50 -2.39 -15.09
N TYR A 160 8.13 -1.26 -15.37
CA TYR A 160 9.21 -1.15 -16.36
C TYR A 160 10.41 -2.04 -15.98
N TYR A 161 10.80 -2.01 -14.71
CA TYR A 161 11.88 -2.83 -14.19
C TYR A 161 11.58 -4.34 -14.33
N ILE A 162 10.39 -4.77 -13.92
CA ILE A 162 9.93 -6.14 -14.06
C ILE A 162 9.95 -6.56 -15.53
N PHE A 163 9.44 -5.71 -16.42
CA PHE A 163 9.41 -6.01 -17.86
C PHE A 163 10.81 -6.23 -18.42
N ASN A 164 11.77 -5.37 -18.07
CA ASN A 164 13.14 -5.46 -18.59
C ASN A 164 13.91 -6.67 -18.04
N ASN A 165 13.62 -7.06 -16.81
CA ASN A 165 14.37 -8.13 -16.13
C ASN A 165 13.64 -9.49 -16.14
N ARG A 166 12.51 -9.62 -16.82
CA ARG A 166 11.68 -10.82 -16.81
C ARG A 166 12.35 -12.12 -17.26
N ASN A 167 13.51 -12.02 -17.91
CA ASN A 167 14.28 -13.17 -18.39
C ASN A 167 15.55 -13.43 -17.55
N ILE A 168 15.76 -12.69 -16.48
CA ILE A 168 16.92 -12.82 -15.59
C ILE A 168 16.49 -13.70 -14.40
N GLU A 169 17.20 -14.79 -14.12
CA GLU A 169 16.85 -15.73 -13.05
C GLU A 169 17.02 -15.14 -11.65
N ASN A 170 18.07 -14.32 -11.46
CA ASN A 170 18.37 -13.69 -10.18
C ASN A 170 18.46 -12.18 -10.39
N TRP A 171 17.52 -11.43 -9.86
CA TRP A 171 17.53 -9.97 -9.93
C TRP A 171 17.45 -9.33 -8.56
N GLU A 172 18.28 -8.33 -8.39
CA GLU A 172 18.34 -7.54 -7.17
C GLU A 172 17.35 -6.37 -7.24
N GLN A 173 16.81 -5.99 -6.11
CA GLN A 173 15.94 -4.83 -6.02
C GLN A 173 16.74 -3.57 -6.36
N PRO A 174 16.31 -2.77 -7.35
CA PRO A 174 17.05 -1.57 -7.71
C PRO A 174 17.01 -0.53 -6.59
N GLU A 175 18.13 0.14 -6.35
CA GLU A 175 18.28 1.12 -5.28
C GLU A 175 17.26 2.26 -5.35
N TYR A 176 16.81 2.66 -6.55
CA TYR A 176 15.84 3.75 -6.71
C TYR A 176 14.43 3.40 -6.19
N ILE A 177 14.10 2.12 -5.98
CA ILE A 177 12.84 1.70 -5.34
C ILE A 177 12.98 1.81 -3.82
N SER A 178 14.18 1.64 -3.28
CA SER A 178 14.49 1.76 -1.85
C SER A 178 14.99 3.16 -1.45
N ALA A 179 15.51 3.94 -2.39
CA ALA A 179 16.04 5.28 -2.12
C ALA A 179 14.93 6.33 -1.91
N PRO A 180 15.15 7.36 -1.10
CA PRO A 180 14.22 8.47 -1.00
C PRO A 180 14.20 9.24 -2.34
N MET A 181 13.03 9.37 -2.96
CA MET A 181 12.83 10.31 -4.09
C MET A 181 12.90 11.74 -3.55
N THR A 182 14.10 12.22 -3.22
CA THR A 182 14.27 13.51 -2.57
C THR A 182 14.32 14.68 -3.56
N ASN A 183 14.50 14.46 -4.86
CA ASN A 183 14.62 15.55 -5.84
C ASN A 183 14.23 15.11 -7.26
N MET A 184 12.94 14.85 -7.52
CA MET A 184 12.42 14.90 -8.88
C MET A 184 11.28 15.90 -9.00
#